data_c98c4f46f1c659c30deee99071deef5c
#
_entry.id   c98c4f46f1c659c30deee99071deef5c
#
_cell.length_a   1.000
_cell.length_b   1.000
_cell.length_c   1.000
_cell.angle_alpha   90.00
_cell.angle_beta   90.00
_cell.angle_gamma   90.00
#
_symmetry.space_group_name_H-M   'P 1'
#
loop_
_entity.id
_entity.type
_entity.pdbx_description
1 polymer ?
#
loop_
_entity_poly.entity_id
_entity_poly.type
_entity_poly.pdbx_seq_one_letter_code
_entity_poly.pdbx_strand_id
1 'polypeptide(L)'
;MERRDYLELMTGQIRCKKMCPVIAKEVEDHIEDQKQAFMAEGMKEEEAEKAAVEEMGDPVEVGVEMDQIHRPKMPWKVIFV
;
A
#
# COMPACT_ATOMS: atom_id res chain seq x y z
N MET A 1 -6.95 7.35 -8.35
CA MET A 1 -6.43 7.82 -7.06
C MET A 1 -4.91 7.82 -7.09
N GLU A 2 -4.32 8.89 -6.67
CA GLU A 2 -2.87 8.97 -6.64
C GLU A 2 -2.31 8.26 -5.41
N ARG A 3 -1.04 7.89 -5.50
CA ARG A 3 -0.36 7.20 -4.43
C ARG A 3 -0.47 7.93 -3.09
N ARG A 4 -0.25 9.26 -3.13
CA ARG A 4 -0.32 10.07 -1.91
C ARG A 4 -1.70 10.00 -1.26
N ASP A 5 -2.73 10.15 -2.07
CA ASP A 5 -4.11 10.11 -1.57
C ASP A 5 -4.42 8.75 -0.98
N TYR A 6 -3.96 7.71 -1.63
CA TYR A 6 -4.14 6.35 -1.14
C TYR A 6 -3.50 6.20 0.24
N LEU A 7 -2.25 6.65 0.36
CA LEU A 7 -1.53 6.51 1.62
C LEU A 7 -2.17 7.32 2.73
N GLU A 8 -2.67 8.51 2.43
CA GLU A 8 -3.35 9.33 3.43
C GLU A 8 -4.62 8.67 3.94
N LEU A 9 -5.43 8.14 3.03
CA LEU A 9 -6.65 7.46 3.43
C LEU A 9 -6.34 6.20 4.24
N MET A 10 -5.35 5.45 3.80
CA MET A 10 -4.96 4.23 4.47
C MET A 10 -4.44 4.49 5.88
N THR A 11 -3.51 5.42 6.01
CA THR A 11 -2.92 5.70 7.32
C THR A 11 -3.92 6.36 8.26
N GLY A 12 -4.93 7.02 7.72
CA GLY A 12 -5.99 7.59 8.54
C GLY A 12 -6.78 6.55 9.32
N GLN A 13 -6.73 5.29 8.89
CA GLN A 13 -7.41 4.19 9.57
C GLN A 13 -6.58 3.56 10.66
N ILE A 14 -5.31 3.93 10.75
CA ILE A 14 -4.38 3.32 11.70
C ILE A 14 -4.35 4.15 12.98
N ARG A 15 -4.68 3.51 14.10
CA ARG A 15 -4.74 4.20 15.38
C ARG A 15 -3.38 4.48 15.99
N CYS A 16 -2.44 3.61 15.74
CA CYS A 16 -1.08 3.79 16.26
C CYS A 16 -0.29 4.73 15.37
N LYS A 17 -0.24 6.00 15.73
CA LYS A 17 0.38 7.01 14.88
C LYS A 17 1.88 6.81 14.71
N LYS A 18 2.52 6.15 15.64
CA LYS A 18 3.96 5.88 15.53
C LYS A 18 4.26 4.92 14.38
N MET A 19 3.31 4.06 14.06
CA MET A 19 3.49 3.08 12.99
C MET A 19 3.09 3.59 11.62
N CYS A 20 2.36 4.70 11.56
CA CYS A 20 1.92 5.24 10.27
C CYS A 20 3.06 5.44 9.28
N PRO A 21 4.17 6.10 9.64
CA PRO A 21 5.24 6.29 8.67
C PRO A 21 5.90 4.99 8.24
N VAL A 22 5.99 4.02 9.14
CA VAL A 22 6.58 2.72 8.80
C VAL A 22 5.68 1.98 7.81
N ILE A 23 4.40 1.92 8.12
CA ILE A 23 3.43 1.22 7.28
C ILE A 23 3.29 1.92 5.93
N ALA A 24 3.25 3.25 5.95
CA ALA A 24 3.16 4.01 4.71
C ALA A 24 4.35 3.73 3.80
N LYS A 25 5.54 3.65 4.36
CA LYS A 25 6.73 3.37 3.57
C LYS A 25 6.67 1.97 2.97
N GLU A 26 6.25 0.99 3.74
CA GLU A 26 6.14 -0.38 3.24
C GLU A 26 5.14 -0.48 2.10
N VAL A 27 3.99 0.14 2.26
CA VAL A 27 2.97 0.13 1.21
C VAL A 27 3.46 0.90 -0.01
N GLU A 28 4.12 2.03 0.20
CA GLU A 28 4.67 2.80 -0.90
C GLU A 28 5.71 1.99 -1.69
N ASP A 29 6.58 1.29 -0.98
CA ASP A 29 7.58 0.44 -1.63
C ASP A 29 6.90 -0.66 -2.45
N HIS A 30 5.83 -1.21 -1.91
CA HIS A 30 5.08 -2.24 -2.62
C HIS A 30 4.42 -1.69 -3.88
N ILE A 31 3.85 -0.50 -3.79
CA ILE A 31 3.25 0.16 -4.95
C ILE A 31 4.34 0.43 -6.01
N GLU A 32 5.51 0.87 -5.56
CA GLU A 32 6.60 1.14 -6.48
C GLU A 32 7.05 -0.14 -7.20
N ASP A 33 7.16 -1.24 -6.47
CA ASP A 33 7.53 -2.52 -7.07
C ASP A 33 6.51 -2.95 -8.12
N GLN A 34 5.24 -2.83 -7.82
CA GLN A 34 4.19 -3.17 -8.77
C GLN A 34 4.21 -2.26 -9.99
N LYS A 35 4.44 -0.98 -9.74
CA LYS A 35 4.55 -0.01 -10.82
C LYS A 35 5.68 -0.40 -11.78
N GLN A 36 6.84 -0.75 -11.23
CA GLN A 36 7.96 -1.15 -12.06
C GLN A 36 7.66 -2.42 -12.87
N ALA A 37 6.96 -3.35 -12.26
CA ALA A 37 6.56 -4.56 -12.96
C ALA A 37 5.64 -4.25 -14.14
N PHE A 38 4.66 -3.37 -13.93
CA PHE A 38 3.75 -2.97 -15.02
C PHE A 38 4.48 -2.21 -16.10
N MET A 39 5.43 -1.36 -15.75
CA MET A 39 6.22 -0.65 -16.74
C MET A 39 7.07 -1.60 -17.56
N ALA A 40 7.58 -2.65 -16.94
CA ALA A 40 8.34 -3.68 -17.65
C ALA A 40 7.47 -4.42 -18.67
N GLU A 41 6.16 -4.43 -18.44
CA GLU A 41 5.22 -5.04 -19.37
C GLU A 41 4.80 -4.10 -20.50
N GLY A 42 5.29 -2.87 -20.48
CA GLY A 42 5.02 -1.90 -21.52
C GLY A 42 4.06 -0.78 -21.13
N MET A 43 3.61 -0.73 -19.91
CA MET A 43 2.72 0.35 -19.47
C MET A 43 3.48 1.65 -19.28
N LYS A 44 2.80 2.74 -19.52
CA LYS A 44 3.37 4.05 -19.24
C LYS A 44 3.44 4.27 -17.74
N GLU A 45 4.33 5.15 -17.30
CA GLU A 45 4.53 5.41 -15.89
C GLU A 45 3.24 5.76 -15.18
N GLU A 46 2.46 6.69 -15.73
CA GLU A 46 1.21 7.10 -15.10
C GLU A 46 0.21 5.96 -15.01
N GLU A 47 0.09 5.18 -16.06
CA GLU A 47 -0.81 4.05 -16.08
C GLU A 47 -0.36 2.97 -15.11
N ALA A 48 0.95 2.73 -15.07
CA ALA A 48 1.52 1.73 -14.19
C ALA A 48 1.29 2.11 -12.72
N GLU A 49 1.41 3.38 -12.40
CA GLU A 49 1.18 3.82 -11.03
C GLU A 49 -0.28 3.65 -10.63
N LYS A 50 -1.20 4.02 -11.52
CA LYS A 50 -2.62 3.81 -11.24
C LYS A 50 -2.94 2.34 -11.06
N ALA A 51 -2.41 1.50 -11.93
CA ALA A 51 -2.64 0.07 -11.84
C ALA A 51 -2.08 -0.50 -10.54
N ALA A 52 -0.90 -0.03 -10.13
CA ALA A 52 -0.29 -0.48 -8.89
C ALA A 52 -1.14 -0.10 -7.68
N VAL A 53 -1.66 1.12 -7.67
CA VAL A 53 -2.53 1.58 -6.58
C VAL A 53 -3.82 0.76 -6.54
N GLU A 54 -4.39 0.48 -7.71
CA GLU A 54 -5.62 -0.31 -7.79
C GLU A 54 -5.39 -1.74 -7.30
N GLU A 55 -4.22 -2.30 -7.57
CA GLU A 55 -3.89 -3.65 -7.11
C GLU A 55 -3.83 -3.74 -5.58
N MET A 56 -3.56 -2.64 -4.92
CA MET A 56 -3.53 -2.64 -3.46
C MET A 56 -4.93 -2.80 -2.84
N GLY A 57 -5.97 -2.44 -3.58
CA GLY A 57 -7.32 -2.51 -3.09
C GLY A 57 -7.79 -1.22 -2.44
N ASP A 58 -8.87 -1.29 -1.68
CA ASP A 58 -9.46 -0.11 -1.05
C ASP A 58 -8.54 0.40 0.08
N PRO A 59 -8.14 1.68 0.05
CA PRO A 59 -7.23 2.19 1.07
C PRO A 59 -7.82 2.15 2.48
N VAL A 60 -9.12 2.32 2.61
CA VAL A 60 -9.76 2.25 3.93
C VAL A 60 -9.70 0.83 4.46
N GLU A 61 -10.03 -0.16 3.62
CA GLU A 61 -9.97 -1.56 4.03
C GLU A 61 -8.55 -1.98 4.36
N VAL A 62 -7.59 -1.62 3.53
CA VAL A 62 -6.19 -1.95 3.78
C VAL A 62 -5.73 -1.31 5.07
N GLY A 63 -6.10 -0.06 5.30
CA GLY A 63 -5.73 0.64 6.53
C GLY A 63 -6.31 -0.02 7.77
N VAL A 64 -7.57 -0.42 7.70
CA VAL A 64 -8.22 -1.11 8.82
C VAL A 64 -7.54 -2.44 9.09
N GLU A 65 -7.23 -3.19 8.04
CA GLU A 65 -6.52 -4.45 8.19
C GLU A 65 -5.14 -4.24 8.80
N MET A 66 -4.42 -3.22 8.35
CA MET A 66 -3.11 -2.90 8.90
C MET A 66 -3.19 -2.55 10.37
N ASP A 67 -4.22 -1.81 10.75
CA ASP A 67 -4.43 -1.46 12.16
C ASP A 67 -4.66 -2.70 13.01
N GLN A 68 -5.44 -3.65 12.48
CA GLN A 68 -5.76 -4.89 13.19
C GLN A 68 -4.59 -5.84 13.29
N ILE A 69 -3.84 -5.97 12.21
CA ILE A 69 -2.72 -6.90 12.15
C ILE A 69 -1.40 -6.26 12.52
N HIS A 70 -1.45 -5.03 12.97
CA HIS A 70 -0.29 -4.33 13.43
C HIS A 70 0.22 -4.96 14.72
N ARG A 71 0.73 -6.14 14.59
CA ARG A 71 1.35 -6.85 15.68
C ARG A 71 2.75 -7.24 15.21
N PRO A 72 3.72 -7.12 16.07
CA PRO A 72 5.11 -7.25 15.64
C PRO A 72 5.44 -8.55 14.94
N LYS A 73 4.62 -9.55 15.10
CA LYS A 73 4.95 -10.86 14.56
C LYS A 73 4.17 -11.28 13.34
N MET A 74 3.34 -10.40 12.84
CA MET A 74 2.56 -10.74 11.66
C MET A 74 3.27 -10.25 10.41
N PRO A 75 3.92 -11.12 9.67
CA PRO A 75 4.62 -10.67 8.47
C PRO A 75 3.62 -10.28 7.40
N TRP A 76 3.93 -9.19 6.75
CA TRP A 76 3.11 -8.67 5.67
C TRP A 76 2.87 -9.71 4.59
N LYS A 77 3.88 -10.49 4.28
CA LYS A 77 3.82 -11.47 3.19
C LYS A 77 2.79 -12.56 3.41
N VAL A 78 2.46 -12.86 4.63
CA VAL A 78 1.50 -13.91 4.94
C VAL A 78 0.10 -13.53 4.47
N ILE A 79 -0.18 -12.25 4.41
CA ILE A 79 -1.51 -11.77 4.02
C ILE A 79 -1.75 -11.97 2.54
N PHE A 80 -0.71 -11.93 1.75
CA PHE A 80 -0.80 -12.00 0.29
C PHE A 80 -0.42 -13.36 -0.29
N VAL A 81 -0.16 -14.31 0.55
CA VAL A 81 0.10 -15.69 0.15
C VAL A 81 -1.16 -16.55 0.32
#